data_ed8099b2d2adcc8e317395b9506502ed
#
_entry.id   ed8099b2d2adcc8e317395b9506502ed
#
_cell.length_a   1.000
_cell.length_b   1.000
_cell.length_c   1.000
_cell.angle_alpha   90.00
_cell.angle_beta   90.00
_cell.angle_gamma   90.00
#
_symmetry.space_group_name_H-M   'P 1'
#
loop_
_entity.id
_entity.type
_entity.pdbx_description
1 polymer ?
#
loop_
_entity_poly.entity_id
_entity_poly.type
_entity_poly.pdbx_seq_one_letter_code
_entity_poly.pdbx_strand_id
1 'polypeptide(L)'
;MGTPAKLKILIVDDEAPARERLRSLLAEIADVEVSGEAANGKEALNRTHELAPDVVLLDVRMPGMDGLEAARHLNILDEPPAVIFTTAYDQYAVEAFEAHAVGYLLKPVRQEQLAAALTRA
;
A
#
# COMPACT_ATOMS: atom_id res chain seq x y z
N MET A 1 -7.04 29.39 -7.84
CA MET A 1 -6.21 28.24 -7.55
C MET A 1 -7.04 27.15 -6.92
N GLY A 2 -6.97 25.95 -7.45
CA GLY A 2 -7.72 24.83 -6.91
C GLY A 2 -7.04 24.24 -5.67
N THR A 3 -7.77 23.38 -4.96
CA THR A 3 -7.22 22.58 -3.89
C THR A 3 -6.26 21.55 -4.50
N PRO A 4 -5.08 21.31 -3.89
CA PRO A 4 -4.18 20.26 -4.37
C PRO A 4 -4.90 18.93 -4.42
N ALA A 5 -4.60 18.12 -5.42
CA ALA A 5 -5.17 16.79 -5.51
C ALA A 5 -4.67 15.96 -4.32
N LYS A 6 -5.57 15.17 -3.73
CA LYS A 6 -5.22 14.28 -2.66
C LYS A 6 -4.48 13.06 -3.19
N LEU A 7 -3.54 12.56 -2.41
CA LEU A 7 -2.82 11.33 -2.72
C LEU A 7 -3.78 10.15 -2.52
N LYS A 8 -3.99 9.38 -3.56
CA LYS A 8 -4.95 8.26 -3.55
C LYS A 8 -4.27 6.98 -3.08
N ILE A 9 -4.83 6.37 -2.06
CA ILE A 9 -4.23 5.20 -1.40
C ILE A 9 -5.14 3.99 -1.55
N LEU A 10 -4.59 2.88 -2.03
CA LEU A 10 -5.26 1.57 -2.01
C LEU A 10 -4.69 0.77 -0.84
N ILE A 11 -5.56 0.24 0.00
CA ILE A 11 -5.16 -0.58 1.15
C ILE A 11 -5.37 -2.05 0.81
N VAL A 12 -4.31 -2.85 0.89
CA VAL A 12 -4.36 -4.28 0.57
C VAL A 12 -3.87 -5.12 1.75
N ASP A 13 -4.78 -5.89 2.34
CA ASP A 13 -4.48 -6.78 3.45
C ASP A 13 -5.61 -7.79 3.52
N ASP A 14 -5.30 -9.06 3.81
CA ASP A 14 -6.32 -10.10 3.88
C ASP A 14 -7.12 -10.05 5.19
N GLU A 15 -6.68 -9.25 6.16
CA GLU A 15 -7.36 -9.12 7.45
C GLU A 15 -8.09 -7.78 7.55
N ALA A 16 -9.40 -7.84 7.73
CA ALA A 16 -10.22 -6.63 7.84
C ALA A 16 -9.77 -5.69 8.98
N PRO A 17 -9.42 -6.20 10.18
CA PRO A 17 -8.94 -5.30 11.24
C PRO A 17 -7.68 -4.53 10.87
N ALA A 18 -6.78 -5.13 10.10
CA ALA A 18 -5.58 -4.45 9.63
C ALA A 18 -5.93 -3.33 8.65
N ARG A 19 -6.88 -3.57 7.75
CA ARG A 19 -7.35 -2.54 6.82
C ARG A 19 -8.01 -1.38 7.56
N GLU A 20 -8.83 -1.69 8.58
CA GLU A 20 -9.49 -0.68 9.39
C GLU A 20 -8.49 0.20 10.13
N ARG A 21 -7.44 -0.41 10.68
CA ARG A 21 -6.41 0.34 11.38
C ARG A 21 -5.71 1.32 10.43
N LEU A 22 -5.33 0.86 9.24
CA LEU A 22 -4.68 1.73 8.27
C LEU A 22 -5.62 2.86 7.83
N ARG A 23 -6.88 2.55 7.63
CA ARG A 23 -7.87 3.57 7.28
C ARG A 23 -7.97 4.64 8.38
N SER A 24 -7.96 4.22 9.65
CA SER A 24 -8.00 5.15 10.78
C SER A 24 -6.76 6.03 10.85
N LEU A 25 -5.59 5.44 10.63
CA LEU A 25 -4.33 6.19 10.62
C LEU A 25 -4.30 7.20 9.48
N LEU A 26 -4.76 6.80 8.29
CA LEU A 26 -4.79 7.68 7.12
C LEU A 26 -5.77 8.83 7.30
N ALA A 27 -6.86 8.63 8.05
CA ALA A 27 -7.83 9.67 8.31
C ALA A 27 -7.23 10.88 9.06
N GLU A 28 -6.13 10.65 9.77
CA GLU A 28 -5.43 11.70 10.52
C GLU A 28 -4.30 12.37 9.72
N ILE A 29 -4.08 11.93 8.49
CA ILE A 29 -3.04 12.49 7.62
C ILE A 29 -3.67 13.40 6.57
N ALA A 30 -3.15 14.63 6.47
CA ALA A 30 -3.68 15.60 5.51
C ALA A 30 -3.33 15.22 4.08
N ASP A 31 -4.21 15.60 3.15
CA ASP A 31 -3.99 15.47 1.71
C ASP A 31 -3.84 14.04 1.19
N VAL A 32 -4.43 13.06 1.91
CA VAL A 32 -4.53 11.68 1.44
C VAL A 32 -5.99 11.25 1.48
N GLU A 33 -6.34 10.32 0.60
CA GLU A 33 -7.66 9.70 0.63
C GLU A 33 -7.54 8.22 0.31
N VAL A 34 -8.38 7.41 0.94
CA VAL A 34 -8.44 5.98 0.66
C VAL A 34 -9.35 5.79 -0.55
N SER A 35 -8.77 5.34 -1.67
CA SER A 35 -9.54 5.12 -2.89
C SER A 35 -10.23 3.76 -2.91
N GLY A 36 -9.74 2.80 -2.12
CA GLY A 36 -10.35 1.48 -2.05
C GLY A 36 -9.57 0.53 -1.17
N GLU A 37 -10.05 -0.71 -1.08
CA GLU A 37 -9.43 -1.78 -0.33
C GLU A 37 -9.44 -3.06 -1.16
N ALA A 38 -8.49 -3.94 -0.87
CA ALA A 38 -8.42 -5.26 -1.47
C ALA A 38 -7.97 -6.26 -0.42
N ALA A 39 -8.40 -7.51 -0.55
CA ALA A 39 -8.12 -8.55 0.44
C ALA A 39 -7.09 -9.59 -0.03
N ASN A 40 -6.59 -9.46 -1.24
CA ASN A 40 -5.57 -10.37 -1.78
C ASN A 40 -4.88 -9.72 -2.98
N GLY A 41 -3.84 -10.40 -3.48
CA GLY A 41 -3.03 -9.85 -4.57
C GLY A 41 -3.80 -9.66 -5.88
N LYS A 42 -4.68 -10.60 -6.20
CA LYS A 42 -5.47 -10.51 -7.44
C LYS A 42 -6.41 -9.31 -7.39
N GLU A 43 -7.11 -9.12 -6.26
CA GLU A 43 -7.96 -7.95 -6.07
C GLU A 43 -7.15 -6.66 -6.12
N ALA A 44 -5.93 -6.68 -5.57
CA ALA A 44 -5.06 -5.52 -5.60
C ALA A 44 -4.76 -5.09 -7.04
N LEU A 45 -4.47 -6.04 -7.92
CA LEU A 45 -4.23 -5.74 -9.33
C LEU A 45 -5.47 -5.20 -10.01
N ASN A 46 -6.62 -5.81 -9.77
CA ASN A 46 -7.89 -5.36 -10.35
C ASN A 46 -8.26 -3.96 -9.86
N ARG A 47 -8.12 -3.70 -8.55
CA ARG A 47 -8.42 -2.40 -7.97
C ARG A 47 -7.45 -1.32 -8.47
N THR A 48 -6.18 -1.66 -8.63
CA THR A 48 -5.20 -0.73 -9.18
C THR A 48 -5.58 -0.32 -10.59
N HIS A 49 -6.00 -1.29 -11.40
CA HIS A 49 -6.45 -1.00 -12.76
C HIS A 49 -7.68 -0.08 -12.78
N GLU A 50 -8.64 -0.35 -11.89
CA GLU A 50 -9.89 0.43 -11.82
C GLU A 50 -9.70 1.83 -11.24
N LEU A 51 -8.89 1.95 -10.19
CA LEU A 51 -8.85 3.16 -9.36
C LEU A 51 -7.62 4.03 -9.61
N ALA A 52 -6.59 3.49 -10.27
CA ALA A 52 -5.33 4.18 -10.53
C ALA A 52 -4.80 4.90 -9.28
N PRO A 53 -4.56 4.17 -8.17
CA PRO A 53 -4.06 4.80 -6.95
C PRO A 53 -2.64 5.31 -7.14
N ASP A 54 -2.27 6.30 -6.32
CA ASP A 54 -0.90 6.81 -6.32
C ASP A 54 0.01 5.93 -5.48
N VAL A 55 -0.55 5.33 -4.41
CA VAL A 55 0.19 4.49 -3.46
C VAL A 55 -0.64 3.25 -3.15
N VAL A 56 0.03 2.11 -3.04
CA VAL A 56 -0.58 0.87 -2.58
C VAL A 56 0.10 0.48 -1.26
N LEU A 57 -0.68 0.39 -0.19
CA LEU A 57 -0.22 -0.18 1.08
C LEU A 57 -0.53 -1.67 1.00
N LEU A 58 0.49 -2.50 1.05
CA LEU A 58 0.40 -3.89 0.62
C LEU A 58 1.03 -4.83 1.65
N ASP A 59 0.24 -5.76 2.17
CA ASP A 59 0.78 -6.80 3.05
C ASP A 59 1.58 -7.81 2.20
N VAL A 60 2.65 -8.34 2.77
CA VAL A 60 3.50 -9.33 2.11
C VAL A 60 2.81 -10.70 2.05
N ARG A 61 2.27 -11.15 3.18
CA ARG A 61 1.71 -12.51 3.28
C ARG A 61 0.20 -12.50 3.15
N MET A 62 -0.28 -13.04 2.04
CA MET A 62 -1.72 -13.20 1.77
C MET A 62 -1.95 -14.51 1.04
N PRO A 63 -3.13 -15.13 1.20
CA PRO A 63 -3.45 -16.36 0.46
C PRO A 63 -3.44 -16.15 -1.05
N GLY A 64 -2.99 -17.16 -1.79
CA GLY A 64 -2.89 -17.06 -3.25
C GLY A 64 -1.70 -16.23 -3.66
N MET A 65 -1.92 -15.20 -4.46
CA MET A 65 -0.86 -14.26 -4.85
C MET A 65 -0.46 -13.42 -3.65
N ASP A 66 0.80 -13.55 -3.20
CA ASP A 66 1.28 -12.75 -2.07
C ASP A 66 1.63 -11.32 -2.51
N GLY A 67 1.97 -10.48 -1.52
CA GLY A 67 2.24 -9.07 -1.79
C GLY A 67 3.49 -8.84 -2.62
N LEU A 68 4.52 -9.67 -2.48
CA LEU A 68 5.74 -9.53 -3.27
C LEU A 68 5.46 -9.78 -4.75
N GLU A 69 4.69 -10.82 -5.04
CA GLU A 69 4.28 -11.13 -6.41
C GLU A 69 3.40 -10.02 -6.98
N ALA A 70 2.43 -9.55 -6.17
CA ALA A 70 1.57 -8.44 -6.59
C ALA A 70 2.40 -7.19 -6.91
N ALA A 71 3.40 -6.87 -6.09
CA ALA A 71 4.25 -5.70 -6.31
C ALA A 71 5.02 -5.82 -7.64
N ARG A 72 5.49 -7.01 -7.98
CA ARG A 72 6.19 -7.23 -9.26
C ARG A 72 5.27 -6.94 -10.45
N HIS A 73 4.01 -7.38 -10.36
CA HIS A 73 3.01 -7.06 -11.39
C HIS A 73 2.72 -5.58 -11.48
N LEU A 74 2.64 -4.91 -10.33
CA LEU A 74 2.40 -3.46 -10.30
C LEU A 74 3.55 -2.68 -10.94
N ASN A 75 4.79 -3.14 -10.72
CA ASN A 75 5.97 -2.45 -11.22
C ASN A 75 6.10 -2.44 -12.74
N ILE A 76 5.43 -3.33 -13.44
CA ILE A 76 5.51 -3.39 -14.91
C ILE A 76 4.39 -2.63 -15.60
N LEU A 77 3.53 -1.96 -14.84
CA LEU A 77 2.49 -1.10 -15.41
C LEU A 77 3.13 0.16 -16.02
N ASP A 78 2.44 0.79 -16.96
CA ASP A 78 2.94 2.02 -17.59
C ASP A 78 3.14 3.13 -16.58
N GLU A 79 2.22 3.26 -15.63
CA GLU A 79 2.31 4.23 -14.55
C GLU A 79 2.17 3.48 -13.23
N PRO A 80 3.27 2.85 -12.75
CA PRO A 80 3.20 2.04 -11.54
C PRO A 80 2.94 2.91 -10.30
N PRO A 81 2.05 2.46 -9.42
CA PRO A 81 1.88 3.14 -8.13
C PRO A 81 3.11 2.90 -7.25
N ALA A 82 3.35 3.79 -6.30
CA ALA A 82 4.36 3.55 -5.28
C ALA A 82 3.86 2.44 -4.36
N VAL A 83 4.72 1.51 -3.99
CA VAL A 83 4.36 0.40 -3.11
C VAL A 83 5.03 0.59 -1.75
N ILE A 84 4.23 0.54 -0.69
CA ILE A 84 4.70 0.54 0.69
C ILE A 84 4.17 -0.75 1.32
N PHE A 85 5.08 -1.62 1.75
CA PHE A 85 4.66 -2.84 2.43
C PHE A 85 4.30 -2.56 3.89
N THR A 86 3.23 -3.21 4.36
CA THR A 86 2.80 -3.15 5.75
C THR A 86 2.62 -4.60 6.21
N THR A 87 3.53 -5.10 7.03
CA THR A 87 3.57 -6.53 7.35
C THR A 87 4.01 -6.80 8.78
N ALA A 88 3.62 -7.96 9.30
CA ALA A 88 4.09 -8.45 10.61
C ALA A 88 5.47 -9.10 10.53
N TYR A 89 6.05 -9.25 9.33
CA TYR A 89 7.27 -10.02 9.11
C TYR A 89 8.40 -9.13 8.66
N ASP A 90 9.57 -9.22 9.33
CA ASP A 90 10.74 -8.40 8.98
C ASP A 90 11.67 -9.08 7.96
N GLN A 91 11.49 -10.38 7.71
CA GLN A 91 12.41 -11.14 6.88
C GLN A 91 12.27 -10.89 5.37
N TYR A 92 11.27 -10.14 4.94
CA TYR A 92 11.02 -9.88 3.52
C TYR A 92 11.51 -8.52 3.03
N ALA A 93 12.26 -7.79 3.88
CA ALA A 93 12.69 -6.43 3.52
C ALA A 93 13.59 -6.40 2.29
N VAL A 94 14.47 -7.40 2.12
CA VAL A 94 15.36 -7.48 0.95
C VAL A 94 14.54 -7.68 -0.32
N GLU A 95 13.60 -8.63 -0.30
CA GLU A 95 12.74 -8.90 -1.44
C GLU A 95 11.85 -7.69 -1.78
N ALA A 96 11.41 -6.98 -0.75
CA ALA A 96 10.63 -5.76 -0.95
C ALA A 96 11.44 -4.69 -1.66
N PHE A 97 12.69 -4.52 -1.26
CA PHE A 97 13.62 -3.61 -1.92
C PHE A 97 13.83 -4.00 -3.39
N GLU A 98 14.03 -5.28 -3.65
CA GLU A 98 14.18 -5.80 -5.02
C GLU A 98 12.93 -5.59 -5.85
N ALA A 99 11.75 -5.55 -5.21
CA ALA A 99 10.47 -5.28 -5.87
C ALA A 99 10.18 -3.77 -5.97
N HIS A 100 11.18 -2.92 -5.74
CA HIS A 100 11.11 -1.47 -5.88
C HIS A 100 10.11 -0.80 -4.92
N ALA A 101 9.89 -1.38 -3.72
CA ALA A 101 9.07 -0.74 -2.71
C ALA A 101 9.74 0.54 -2.22
N VAL A 102 8.93 1.57 -1.98
CA VAL A 102 9.43 2.84 -1.43
C VAL A 102 9.37 2.86 0.09
N GLY A 103 8.74 1.88 0.71
CA GLY A 103 8.69 1.76 2.15
C GLY A 103 8.36 0.35 2.59
N TYR A 104 8.72 0.04 3.84
CA TYR A 104 8.47 -1.26 4.46
C TYR A 104 8.20 -0.99 5.94
N LEU A 105 6.95 -1.16 6.36
CA LEU A 105 6.51 -0.84 7.71
C LEU A 105 6.09 -2.09 8.44
N LEU A 106 6.61 -2.29 9.65
CA LEU A 106 6.24 -3.44 10.47
C LEU A 106 4.99 -3.13 11.30
N LYS A 107 4.09 -4.10 11.40
CA LYS A 107 2.92 -3.99 12.24
C LYS A 107 3.30 -4.12 13.72
N PRO A 108 2.68 -3.40 14.64
CA PRO A 108 1.63 -2.42 14.37
C PRO A 108 2.20 -1.14 13.76
N VAL A 109 1.60 -0.69 12.67
CA VAL A 109 2.05 0.50 11.97
C VAL A 109 1.75 1.73 12.82
N ARG A 110 2.72 2.63 12.92
CA ARG A 110 2.58 3.88 13.67
C ARG A 110 2.29 5.04 12.73
N GLN A 111 1.56 6.01 13.24
CA GLN A 111 1.17 7.21 12.51
C GLN A 111 2.37 7.91 11.87
N GLU A 112 3.43 8.15 12.63
CA GLU A 112 4.61 8.87 12.17
C GLU A 112 5.36 8.12 11.07
N GLN A 113 5.42 6.80 11.18
CA GLN A 113 6.07 5.95 10.19
C GLN A 113 5.31 5.97 8.88
N LEU A 114 3.98 5.86 8.97
CA LEU A 114 3.13 5.88 7.78
C LEU A 114 3.21 7.24 7.08
N ALA A 115 3.11 8.33 7.85
CA ALA A 115 3.21 9.68 7.29
C ALA A 115 4.56 9.89 6.60
N ALA A 116 5.67 9.45 7.22
CA ALA A 116 7.00 9.58 6.63
C ALA A 116 7.14 8.76 5.34
N ALA A 117 6.59 7.55 5.31
CA ALA A 117 6.65 6.70 4.12
C ALA A 117 5.85 7.33 2.96
N LEU A 118 4.68 7.90 3.26
CA LEU A 118 3.86 8.57 2.25
C LEU A 118 4.55 9.81 1.67
N THR A 119 5.32 10.52 2.47
CA THR A 119 6.08 11.68 2.01
C THR A 119 7.13 11.27 0.97
N ARG A 120 7.69 10.06 1.10
CA ARG A 120 8.68 9.54 0.14
C ARG A 120 8.04 8.92 -1.12
N ALA A 121 6.78 8.68 -1.09
CA ALA A 121 6.09 8.03 -2.19
C ALA A 121 5.92 8.94 -3.41
#